data_85809fcd7d95e7862c6df1eb76e5ed9b
#
_entry.id   85809fcd7d95e7862c6df1eb76e5ed9b
#
_cell.length_a   1.000
_cell.length_b   1.000
_cell.length_c   1.000
_cell.angle_alpha   90.00
_cell.angle_beta   90.00
_cell.angle_gamma   90.00
#
_symmetry.space_group_name_H-M   'P 1'
#
loop_
_entity.id
_entity.type
_entity.pdbx_description
1 polymer ?
#
loop_
_entity_poly.entity_id
_entity_poly.type
_entity_poly.pdbx_seq_one_letter_code
_entity_poly.pdbx_strand_id
1 'polypeptide(L)'
;MPLKIVRRPKSPHWIIRGTLRGIRLEESTGTDDKKTAEEIRAKREAEILAESVYGRRATITFASAALSYLENGGGKRFLDPVIKHFGTTPLGQIDQDAIDRMARKLYPKASDATRNRQPYTPAWAVMRHAARRGWCPALILERPAVPDDRVRWLTLEEANRLIEACSKHLRPLVIFLLYTGARAGEALWLDWRHIDLARAHVVFPKTKNGEARGVPLHQRVVTTLANLTHREDEVFRRPDGLPYDRPNPEADDDTSAGTRIATAFNGACRRAKITDFHPHDCRHTWATWHYWANRDLGALKRLGGWKSDRMVLRYAHTNVDEHKHTIDRLPGGNLGENQSDEAKTA
;
A
#
# COMPACT_ATOMS: atom_id res chain seq x y z
N MET A 1 52.95 -10.29 -7.98
CA MET A 1 53.15 -9.68 -9.33
C MET A 1 51.89 -8.93 -9.69
N PRO A 2 51.96 -7.71 -10.26
CA PRO A 2 50.78 -6.98 -10.70
C PRO A 2 50.03 -7.81 -11.77
N LEU A 3 48.74 -7.48 -11.97
CA LEU A 3 47.93 -8.14 -12.98
C LEU A 3 48.45 -7.75 -14.38
N LYS A 4 48.55 -8.73 -15.27
CA LYS A 4 48.96 -8.54 -16.67
C LYS A 4 47.96 -9.22 -17.60
N ILE A 5 47.80 -8.69 -18.80
CA ILE A 5 47.12 -9.42 -19.88
C ILE A 5 48.13 -10.33 -20.59
N VAL A 6 47.71 -11.56 -20.82
CA VAL A 6 48.54 -12.57 -21.53
C VAL A 6 47.67 -13.25 -22.60
N ARG A 7 48.29 -13.63 -23.71
CA ARG A 7 47.61 -14.39 -24.74
C ARG A 7 48.05 -15.85 -24.70
N ARG A 8 47.11 -16.76 -24.69
CA ARG A 8 47.41 -18.19 -24.81
C ARG A 8 47.27 -18.66 -26.23
N PRO A 9 48.15 -19.58 -26.71
CA PRO A 9 48.14 -20.02 -28.12
C PRO A 9 46.83 -20.64 -28.61
N LYS A 10 46.00 -21.13 -27.68
CA LYS A 10 44.70 -21.78 -28.00
C LYS A 10 43.48 -20.96 -27.56
N SER A 11 43.63 -19.72 -27.09
CA SER A 11 42.52 -18.88 -26.67
C SER A 11 42.32 -17.73 -27.66
N PRO A 12 41.10 -17.48 -28.14
CA PRO A 12 40.82 -16.33 -28.97
C PRO A 12 40.87 -15.00 -28.18
N HIS A 13 40.73 -15.07 -26.87
CA HIS A 13 40.63 -13.89 -25.98
C HIS A 13 41.88 -13.68 -25.16
N TRP A 14 42.11 -12.42 -24.77
CA TRP A 14 43.10 -12.06 -23.75
C TRP A 14 42.71 -12.61 -22.39
N ILE A 15 43.70 -12.96 -21.56
CA ILE A 15 43.53 -13.47 -20.21
C ILE A 15 44.25 -12.56 -19.24
N ILE A 16 43.52 -12.11 -18.18
CA ILE A 16 44.13 -11.43 -17.05
C ILE A 16 44.77 -12.46 -16.14
N ARG A 17 46.05 -12.28 -15.81
CA ARG A 17 46.76 -13.18 -14.94
C ARG A 17 47.71 -12.42 -14.01
N GLY A 18 47.75 -12.82 -12.74
CA GLY A 18 48.67 -12.25 -11.77
C GLY A 18 48.23 -12.50 -10.34
N THR A 19 48.87 -11.80 -9.41
CA THR A 19 48.51 -11.80 -7.98
C THR A 19 48.51 -10.35 -7.52
N LEU A 20 47.40 -9.89 -6.98
CA LEU A 20 47.24 -8.54 -6.43
C LEU A 20 46.71 -8.65 -5.00
N ARG A 21 47.39 -8.04 -4.02
CA ARG A 21 46.98 -8.08 -2.61
C ARG A 21 46.74 -9.52 -2.07
N GLY A 22 47.54 -10.50 -2.52
CA GLY A 22 47.38 -11.90 -2.11
C GLY A 22 46.33 -12.70 -2.90
N ILE A 23 45.50 -12.06 -3.71
CA ILE A 23 44.48 -12.69 -4.54
C ILE A 23 45.12 -13.08 -5.87
N ARG A 24 45.18 -14.39 -6.16
CA ARG A 24 45.62 -14.94 -7.46
C ARG A 24 44.43 -14.90 -8.42
N LEU A 25 44.63 -14.26 -9.58
CA LEU A 25 43.62 -14.12 -10.61
C LEU A 25 44.09 -14.77 -11.92
N GLU A 26 43.19 -15.49 -12.56
CA GLU A 26 43.36 -15.98 -13.91
C GLU A 26 41.98 -16.06 -14.57
N GLU A 27 41.56 -15.04 -15.34
CA GLU A 27 40.27 -14.96 -15.97
C GLU A 27 40.36 -14.44 -17.41
N SER A 28 39.42 -14.86 -18.28
CA SER A 28 39.34 -14.37 -19.65
C SER A 28 38.68 -12.98 -19.67
N THR A 29 39.21 -12.09 -20.52
CA THR A 29 38.60 -10.77 -20.77
C THR A 29 37.39 -10.83 -21.69
N GLY A 30 37.16 -11.96 -22.40
CA GLY A 30 36.08 -12.09 -23.38
C GLY A 30 36.31 -11.30 -24.66
N THR A 31 37.46 -10.66 -24.86
CA THR A 31 37.81 -9.86 -26.04
C THR A 31 39.14 -10.25 -26.61
N ASP A 32 39.30 -10.11 -27.92
CA ASP A 32 40.53 -10.26 -28.67
C ASP A 32 41.25 -8.90 -28.92
N ASP A 33 40.55 -7.79 -28.64
CA ASP A 33 41.14 -6.46 -28.71
C ASP A 33 41.99 -6.15 -27.45
N LYS A 34 43.27 -5.80 -27.70
CA LYS A 34 44.24 -5.54 -26.64
C LYS A 34 43.88 -4.34 -25.80
N LYS A 35 43.36 -3.28 -26.40
CA LYS A 35 43.03 -2.03 -25.70
C LYS A 35 41.86 -2.24 -24.74
N THR A 36 40.83 -2.89 -25.21
CA THR A 36 39.68 -3.27 -24.40
C THR A 36 40.07 -4.24 -23.27
N ALA A 37 40.98 -5.19 -23.55
CA ALA A 37 41.52 -6.09 -22.52
C ALA A 37 42.30 -5.38 -21.41
N GLU A 38 43.09 -4.34 -21.77
CA GLU A 38 43.79 -3.49 -20.76
C GLU A 38 42.79 -2.67 -19.92
N GLU A 39 41.75 -2.14 -20.50
CA GLU A 39 40.68 -1.43 -19.77
C GLU A 39 39.96 -2.37 -18.78
N ILE A 40 39.65 -3.61 -19.22
CA ILE A 40 39.05 -4.63 -18.35
C ILE A 40 40.03 -4.99 -17.22
N ARG A 41 41.33 -5.16 -17.51
CA ARG A 41 42.34 -5.42 -16.50
C ARG A 41 42.44 -4.30 -15.47
N ALA A 42 42.48 -3.04 -15.93
CA ALA A 42 42.55 -1.89 -15.03
C ALA A 42 41.32 -1.79 -14.12
N LYS A 43 40.14 -2.03 -14.68
CA LYS A 43 38.89 -2.11 -13.90
C LYS A 43 38.95 -3.20 -12.84
N ARG A 44 39.46 -4.39 -13.21
CA ARG A 44 39.58 -5.52 -12.30
C ARG A 44 40.59 -5.28 -11.20
N GLU A 45 41.72 -4.60 -11.50
CA GLU A 45 42.69 -4.13 -10.49
C GLU A 45 42.04 -3.17 -9.48
N ALA A 46 41.27 -2.20 -9.96
CA ALA A 46 40.58 -1.24 -9.12
C ALA A 46 39.55 -1.94 -8.19
N GLU A 47 38.81 -2.92 -8.69
CA GLU A 47 37.87 -3.72 -7.91
C GLU A 47 38.59 -4.50 -6.79
N ILE A 48 39.71 -5.19 -7.10
CA ILE A 48 40.49 -5.95 -6.12
C ILE A 48 41.14 -5.01 -5.08
N LEU A 49 41.62 -3.85 -5.49
CA LEU A 49 42.15 -2.85 -4.56
C LEU A 49 41.04 -2.31 -3.65
N ALA A 50 39.87 -2.01 -4.18
CA ALA A 50 38.73 -1.59 -3.39
C ALA A 50 38.29 -2.68 -2.40
N GLU A 51 38.24 -3.95 -2.84
CA GLU A 51 37.95 -5.08 -1.95
C GLU A 51 39.01 -5.24 -0.85
N SER A 52 40.28 -5.03 -1.17
CA SER A 52 41.41 -5.15 -0.23
C SER A 52 41.45 -4.02 0.79
N VAL A 53 41.07 -2.80 0.39
CA VAL A 53 41.14 -1.59 1.24
C VAL A 53 39.86 -1.42 2.04
N TYR A 54 38.72 -1.65 1.41
CA TYR A 54 37.40 -1.37 2.00
C TYR A 54 36.61 -2.65 2.37
N GLY A 55 37.19 -3.84 2.05
CA GLY A 55 36.55 -5.13 2.21
C GLY A 55 35.58 -5.47 1.07
N ARG A 56 35.31 -6.77 0.87
CA ARG A 56 34.40 -7.30 -0.17
C ARG A 56 33.02 -6.66 -0.18
N ARG A 57 32.62 -6.11 0.97
CA ARG A 57 31.33 -5.42 1.17
C ARG A 57 31.22 -4.08 0.42
N ALA A 58 32.35 -3.41 0.15
CA ALA A 58 32.35 -2.11 -0.52
C ALA A 58 32.06 -2.18 -2.02
N THR A 59 32.14 -3.38 -2.64
CA THR A 59 31.95 -3.56 -4.08
C THR A 59 30.57 -4.11 -4.45
N ILE A 60 29.75 -4.50 -3.47
CA ILE A 60 28.38 -5.01 -3.75
C ILE A 60 27.52 -3.89 -4.33
N THR A 61 26.99 -4.13 -5.53
CA THR A 61 26.15 -3.18 -6.24
C THR A 61 24.67 -3.29 -5.85
N PHE A 62 23.90 -2.24 -6.13
CA PHE A 62 22.46 -2.26 -5.93
C PHE A 62 21.77 -3.37 -6.72
N ALA A 63 22.18 -3.61 -7.98
CA ALA A 63 21.63 -4.68 -8.81
C ALA A 63 21.85 -6.06 -8.19
N SER A 64 23.06 -6.33 -7.67
CA SER A 64 23.34 -7.60 -6.98
C SER A 64 22.51 -7.77 -5.71
N ALA A 65 22.34 -6.69 -4.95
CA ALA A 65 21.49 -6.69 -3.75
C ALA A 65 20.01 -6.87 -4.09
N ALA A 66 19.52 -6.26 -5.16
CA ALA A 66 18.16 -6.40 -5.63
C ALA A 66 17.86 -7.82 -6.12
N LEU A 67 18.80 -8.45 -6.85
CA LEU A 67 18.67 -9.84 -7.26
C LEU A 67 18.54 -10.76 -6.04
N SER A 68 19.45 -10.64 -5.09
CA SER A 68 19.36 -11.42 -3.84
C SER A 68 18.07 -11.14 -3.06
N TYR A 69 17.57 -9.90 -3.05
CA TYR A 69 16.30 -9.55 -2.42
C TYR A 69 15.13 -10.30 -3.07
N LEU A 70 15.09 -10.35 -4.42
CA LEU A 70 14.05 -11.05 -5.17
C LEU A 70 14.12 -12.57 -4.97
N GLU A 71 15.32 -13.17 -5.03
CA GLU A 71 15.57 -14.61 -4.77
C GLU A 71 15.10 -15.03 -3.37
N ASN A 72 15.12 -14.12 -2.41
CA ASN A 72 14.63 -14.37 -1.04
C ASN A 72 13.15 -13.94 -0.83
N GLY A 73 12.35 -13.93 -1.90
CA GLY A 73 10.92 -13.65 -1.82
C GLY A 73 10.55 -12.18 -1.69
N GLY A 74 11.48 -11.27 -2.00
CA GLY A 74 11.22 -9.84 -2.04
C GLY A 74 10.24 -9.44 -3.15
N GLY A 75 9.43 -8.41 -2.88
CA GLY A 75 8.44 -7.91 -3.86
C GLY A 75 9.10 -7.19 -5.04
N LYS A 76 8.71 -7.55 -6.28
CA LYS A 76 9.22 -6.91 -7.50
C LYS A 76 8.57 -5.57 -7.85
N ARG A 77 7.41 -5.27 -7.24
CA ARG A 77 6.59 -4.11 -7.58
C ARG A 77 7.37 -2.80 -7.46
N PHE A 78 7.36 -1.99 -8.51
CA PHE A 78 8.07 -0.71 -8.64
C PHE A 78 9.61 -0.80 -8.50
N LEU A 79 10.19 -2.01 -8.48
CA LEU A 79 11.62 -2.18 -8.27
C LEU A 79 12.43 -1.94 -9.55
N ASP A 80 11.91 -2.29 -10.73
CA ASP A 80 12.62 -2.17 -12.01
C ASP A 80 13.15 -0.76 -12.31
N PRO A 81 12.37 0.33 -12.16
CA PRO A 81 12.89 1.68 -12.37
C PRO A 81 14.04 2.02 -11.42
N VAL A 82 13.99 1.51 -10.18
CA VAL A 82 15.02 1.74 -9.17
C VAL A 82 16.30 0.97 -9.52
N ILE A 83 16.17 -0.29 -9.97
CA ILE A 83 17.31 -1.09 -10.47
C ILE A 83 17.93 -0.42 -11.69
N LYS A 84 17.13 0.06 -12.64
CA LYS A 84 17.63 0.79 -13.82
C LYS A 84 18.39 2.07 -13.45
N HIS A 85 17.98 2.73 -12.36
CA HIS A 85 18.62 3.95 -11.90
C HIS A 85 19.95 3.68 -11.19
N PHE A 86 19.94 2.81 -10.19
CA PHE A 86 21.14 2.56 -9.38
C PHE A 86 22.06 1.47 -9.98
N GLY A 87 21.51 0.48 -10.66
CA GLY A 87 22.24 -0.54 -11.39
C GLY A 87 23.52 -1.00 -10.70
N THR A 88 24.66 -0.63 -11.30
CA THR A 88 25.99 -0.98 -10.83
C THR A 88 26.53 -0.06 -9.72
N THR A 89 25.74 0.88 -9.20
CA THR A 89 26.15 1.75 -8.10
C THR A 89 26.45 0.91 -6.85
N PRO A 90 27.62 1.04 -6.24
CA PRO A 90 27.94 0.39 -4.98
C PRO A 90 26.99 0.82 -3.86
N LEU A 91 26.58 -0.12 -3.00
CA LEU A 91 25.64 0.18 -1.90
C LEU A 91 26.13 1.28 -0.96
N GLY A 92 27.44 1.37 -0.74
CA GLY A 92 28.04 2.41 0.11
C GLY A 92 27.94 3.83 -0.45
N GLN A 93 27.55 4.00 -1.71
CA GLN A 93 27.33 5.30 -2.36
C GLN A 93 25.85 5.70 -2.41
N ILE A 94 24.98 4.84 -1.90
CA ILE A 94 23.54 5.09 -1.88
C ILE A 94 23.14 5.59 -0.48
N ASP A 95 23.16 6.90 -0.35
CA ASP A 95 22.73 7.64 0.82
C ASP A 95 21.33 8.23 0.64
N GLN A 96 20.88 9.02 1.61
CA GLN A 96 19.60 9.73 1.57
C GLN A 96 19.50 10.62 0.32
N ASP A 97 20.55 11.41 0.04
CA ASP A 97 20.55 12.33 -1.09
C ASP A 97 20.47 11.61 -2.43
N ALA A 98 21.12 10.47 -2.58
CA ALA A 98 21.06 9.66 -3.78
C ALA A 98 19.63 9.13 -4.03
N ILE A 99 18.95 8.67 -2.96
CA ILE A 99 17.55 8.20 -3.03
C ILE A 99 16.61 9.37 -3.36
N ASP A 100 16.82 10.53 -2.77
CA ASP A 100 16.00 11.73 -3.02
C ASP A 100 16.15 12.22 -4.47
N ARG A 101 17.38 12.26 -4.99
CA ARG A 101 17.64 12.58 -6.40
C ARG A 101 17.00 11.59 -7.34
N MET A 102 17.12 10.29 -7.05
CA MET A 102 16.47 9.24 -7.80
C MET A 102 14.93 9.40 -7.81
N ALA A 103 14.32 9.62 -6.65
CA ALA A 103 12.88 9.78 -6.54
C ALA A 103 12.36 10.98 -7.34
N ARG A 104 13.05 12.11 -7.27
CA ARG A 104 12.73 13.32 -8.07
C ARG A 104 12.91 13.10 -9.57
N LYS A 105 13.98 12.40 -9.98
CA LYS A 105 14.27 12.11 -11.38
C LYS A 105 13.25 11.14 -11.99
N LEU A 106 12.90 10.06 -11.30
CA LEU A 106 11.97 9.05 -11.82
C LEU A 106 10.51 9.54 -11.79
N TYR A 107 10.15 10.35 -10.80
CA TYR A 107 8.76 10.76 -10.57
C TYR A 107 8.66 12.28 -10.32
N PRO A 108 9.02 13.13 -11.32
CA PRO A 108 9.15 14.59 -11.12
C PRO A 108 7.82 15.27 -10.76
N LYS A 109 6.71 14.81 -11.31
CA LYS A 109 5.36 15.38 -11.11
C LYS A 109 4.49 14.58 -10.13
N ALA A 110 5.03 13.54 -9.50
CA ALA A 110 4.25 12.70 -8.58
C ALA A 110 4.07 13.38 -7.22
N SER A 111 2.96 13.06 -6.54
CA SER A 111 2.75 13.41 -5.13
C SER A 111 3.76 12.70 -4.22
N ASP A 112 3.97 13.25 -3.03
CA ASP A 112 4.86 12.64 -2.04
C ASP A 112 4.40 11.24 -1.60
N ALA A 113 3.09 11.01 -1.51
CA ALA A 113 2.52 9.67 -1.28
C ALA A 113 2.93 8.68 -2.39
N THR A 114 2.90 9.11 -3.65
CA THR A 114 3.32 8.29 -4.79
C THR A 114 4.83 8.06 -4.77
N ARG A 115 5.64 9.10 -4.51
CA ARG A 115 7.09 8.95 -4.35
C ARG A 115 7.44 8.00 -3.22
N ASN A 116 6.79 8.12 -2.06
CA ASN A 116 6.99 7.20 -0.94
C ASN A 116 6.73 5.75 -1.32
N ARG A 117 5.67 5.50 -2.08
CA ARG A 117 5.26 4.15 -2.47
C ARG A 117 6.14 3.56 -3.57
N GLN A 118 6.46 4.35 -4.61
CA GLN A 118 7.05 3.81 -5.85
C GLN A 118 8.59 3.77 -5.81
N PRO A 119 9.35 4.85 -5.55
CA PRO A 119 10.80 4.77 -5.49
C PRO A 119 11.36 4.52 -4.08
N TYR A 120 10.86 5.20 -3.03
CA TYR A 120 11.45 5.06 -1.70
C TYR A 120 11.27 3.68 -1.09
N THR A 121 10.06 3.11 -1.17
CA THR A 121 9.76 1.80 -0.55
C THR A 121 10.58 0.67 -1.15
N PRO A 122 10.69 0.49 -2.49
CA PRO A 122 11.53 -0.55 -3.06
C PRO A 122 13.02 -0.32 -2.80
N ALA A 123 13.52 0.91 -2.94
CA ALA A 123 14.92 1.22 -2.65
C ALA A 123 15.29 0.85 -1.21
N TRP A 124 14.46 1.29 -0.24
CA TRP A 124 14.67 0.96 1.16
C TRP A 124 14.56 -0.53 1.46
N ALA A 125 13.66 -1.26 0.80
CA ALA A 125 13.51 -2.70 0.98
C ALA A 125 14.80 -3.45 0.60
N VAL A 126 15.42 -3.09 -0.54
CA VAL A 126 16.69 -3.66 -0.99
C VAL A 126 17.84 -3.25 -0.05
N MET A 127 17.94 -1.98 0.32
CA MET A 127 18.98 -1.50 1.24
C MET A 127 18.89 -2.17 2.61
N ARG A 128 17.68 -2.33 3.14
CA ARG A 128 17.45 -3.05 4.41
C ARG A 128 17.79 -4.53 4.31
N HIS A 129 17.49 -5.18 3.18
CA HIS A 129 17.89 -6.56 2.92
C HIS A 129 19.41 -6.69 2.90
N ALA A 130 20.11 -5.80 2.21
CA ALA A 130 21.55 -5.74 2.14
C ALA A 130 22.20 -5.50 3.53
N ALA A 131 21.64 -4.57 4.31
CA ALA A 131 22.12 -4.27 5.66
C ALA A 131 21.99 -5.47 6.60
N ARG A 132 20.88 -6.22 6.54
CA ARG A 132 20.69 -7.46 7.32
C ARG A 132 21.74 -8.53 6.99
N ARG A 133 22.28 -8.54 5.77
CA ARG A 133 23.38 -9.40 5.34
C ARG A 133 24.76 -8.83 5.65
N GLY A 134 24.80 -7.65 6.25
CA GLY A 134 26.03 -6.94 6.57
C GLY A 134 26.79 -6.45 5.33
N TRP A 135 26.10 -6.23 4.20
CA TRP A 135 26.70 -5.72 2.96
C TRP A 135 26.87 -4.21 2.94
N CYS A 136 26.08 -3.50 3.70
CA CYS A 136 26.18 -2.06 3.93
C CYS A 136 25.69 -1.72 5.34
N PRO A 137 25.99 -0.52 5.87
CA PRO A 137 25.35 -0.01 7.07
C PRO A 137 23.83 0.08 6.92
N ALA A 138 23.10 0.01 8.04
CA ALA A 138 21.68 0.26 8.03
C ALA A 138 21.39 1.73 7.69
N LEU A 139 20.67 1.97 6.62
CA LEU A 139 20.22 3.30 6.22
C LEU A 139 18.92 3.65 6.97
N ILE A 140 18.94 4.73 7.74
CA ILE A 140 17.75 5.36 8.27
C ILE A 140 17.24 6.31 7.19
N LEU A 141 16.16 5.89 6.50
CA LEU A 141 15.62 6.65 5.37
C LEU A 141 14.51 7.58 5.84
N GLU A 142 14.74 8.86 5.72
CA GLU A 142 13.70 9.87 5.85
C GLU A 142 12.85 9.92 4.58
N ARG A 143 11.55 10.03 4.75
CA ARG A 143 10.58 10.06 3.65
C ARG A 143 9.82 11.36 3.67
N PRO A 144 9.43 11.89 2.51
CA PRO A 144 8.55 13.04 2.47
C PRO A 144 7.31 12.83 3.33
N ALA A 145 6.97 13.85 4.12
CA ALA A 145 5.77 13.83 4.93
C ALA A 145 4.53 13.77 4.01
N VAL A 146 3.65 12.85 4.30
CA VAL A 146 2.34 12.77 3.62
C VAL A 146 1.31 13.25 4.63
N PRO A 147 0.49 14.25 4.31
CA PRO A 147 -0.62 14.64 5.17
C PRO A 147 -1.49 13.42 5.49
N ASP A 148 -2.02 13.38 6.71
CA ASP A 148 -2.97 12.33 7.06
C ASP A 148 -4.14 12.32 6.07
N ASP A 149 -4.48 11.13 5.59
CA ASP A 149 -5.59 10.97 4.65
C ASP A 149 -6.87 11.53 5.26
N ARG A 150 -7.47 12.48 4.56
CA ARG A 150 -8.77 13.02 4.93
C ARG A 150 -9.80 11.89 4.96
N VAL A 151 -10.50 11.76 6.09
CA VAL A 151 -11.63 10.85 6.21
C VAL A 151 -12.86 11.53 5.59
N ARG A 152 -13.20 11.20 4.33
CA ARG A 152 -14.45 11.61 3.68
C ARG A 152 -15.53 10.56 3.98
N TRP A 153 -16.67 11.01 4.49
CA TRP A 153 -17.86 10.20 4.77
C TRP A 153 -19.12 10.92 4.27
N LEU A 154 -20.21 10.20 4.08
CA LEU A 154 -21.50 10.73 3.65
C LEU A 154 -22.47 10.86 4.82
N THR A 155 -23.29 11.93 4.81
CA THR A 155 -24.50 11.95 5.62
C THR A 155 -25.50 10.92 5.10
N LEU A 156 -26.55 10.64 5.88
CA LEU A 156 -27.59 9.69 5.46
C LEU A 156 -28.31 10.18 4.19
N GLU A 157 -28.55 11.49 4.08
CA GLU A 157 -29.17 12.10 2.92
C GLU A 157 -28.28 11.99 1.67
N GLU A 158 -26.99 12.27 1.80
CA GLU A 158 -26.01 12.08 0.72
C GLU A 158 -25.96 10.63 0.27
N ALA A 159 -25.91 9.69 1.20
CA ALA A 159 -25.88 8.27 0.91
C ALA A 159 -27.14 7.80 0.18
N ASN A 160 -28.31 8.27 0.58
CA ASN A 160 -29.56 7.96 -0.10
C ASN A 160 -29.58 8.52 -1.52
N ARG A 161 -29.16 9.78 -1.72
CA ARG A 161 -29.02 10.34 -3.08
C ARG A 161 -28.05 9.54 -3.96
N LEU A 162 -26.92 9.08 -3.38
CA LEU A 162 -25.97 8.22 -4.11
C LEU A 162 -26.61 6.90 -4.53
N ILE A 163 -27.30 6.23 -3.60
CA ILE A 163 -27.97 4.93 -3.86
C ILE A 163 -29.02 5.08 -4.95
N GLU A 164 -29.83 6.14 -4.91
CA GLU A 164 -30.86 6.42 -5.94
C GLU A 164 -30.25 6.71 -7.30
N ALA A 165 -29.12 7.43 -7.33
CA ALA A 165 -28.38 7.75 -8.54
C ALA A 165 -27.60 6.56 -9.14
N CYS A 166 -27.46 5.43 -8.41
CA CYS A 166 -26.78 4.26 -8.92
C CYS A 166 -27.60 3.53 -10.00
N SER A 167 -26.89 3.02 -11.02
CA SER A 167 -27.45 2.06 -11.98
C SER A 167 -27.88 0.76 -11.29
N LYS A 168 -28.77 0.00 -11.94
CA LYS A 168 -29.36 -1.22 -11.35
C LYS A 168 -28.34 -2.22 -10.84
N HIS A 169 -27.25 -2.45 -11.59
CA HIS A 169 -26.18 -3.38 -11.20
C HIS A 169 -25.29 -2.84 -10.07
N LEU A 170 -25.09 -1.51 -9.99
CA LEU A 170 -24.21 -0.90 -8.99
C LEU A 170 -24.90 -0.66 -7.64
N ARG A 171 -26.20 -0.40 -7.64
CA ARG A 171 -26.97 -0.05 -6.43
C ARG A 171 -26.85 -1.09 -5.32
N PRO A 172 -27.00 -2.40 -5.55
CA PRO A 172 -26.83 -3.41 -4.50
C PRO A 172 -25.43 -3.41 -3.90
N LEU A 173 -24.41 -3.24 -4.73
CA LEU A 173 -23.02 -3.19 -4.29
C LEU A 173 -22.76 -1.96 -3.41
N VAL A 174 -23.25 -0.78 -3.79
CA VAL A 174 -23.06 0.45 -2.99
C VAL A 174 -23.76 0.34 -1.64
N ILE A 175 -25.00 -0.19 -1.61
CA ILE A 175 -25.70 -0.46 -0.34
C ILE A 175 -24.88 -1.43 0.51
N PHE A 176 -24.38 -2.50 -0.06
CA PHE A 176 -23.56 -3.46 0.66
C PHE A 176 -22.30 -2.83 1.25
N LEU A 177 -21.55 -2.03 0.47
CA LEU A 177 -20.34 -1.34 0.93
C LEU A 177 -20.61 -0.36 2.07
N LEU A 178 -21.71 0.43 1.96
CA LEU A 178 -22.09 1.43 2.95
C LEU A 178 -22.56 0.85 4.28
N TYR A 179 -23.10 -0.39 4.29
CA TYR A 179 -23.68 -0.98 5.50
C TYR A 179 -22.89 -2.17 6.07
N THR A 180 -21.82 -2.62 5.41
CA THR A 180 -20.93 -3.69 5.91
C THR A 180 -19.51 -3.24 6.17
N GLY A 181 -19.10 -2.09 5.61
CA GLY A 181 -17.73 -1.63 5.63
C GLY A 181 -16.74 -2.54 4.91
N ALA A 182 -17.22 -3.41 4.03
CA ALA A 182 -16.37 -4.28 3.21
C ALA A 182 -15.41 -3.46 2.34
N ARG A 183 -14.22 -3.99 2.09
CA ARG A 183 -13.37 -3.45 1.03
C ARG A 183 -13.99 -3.73 -0.33
N ALA A 184 -13.77 -2.86 -1.31
CA ALA A 184 -14.32 -3.07 -2.65
C ALA A 184 -13.99 -4.47 -3.21
N GLY A 185 -12.76 -4.98 -3.02
CA GLY A 185 -12.39 -6.31 -3.47
C GLY A 185 -13.07 -7.44 -2.70
N GLU A 186 -13.32 -7.26 -1.41
CA GLU A 186 -14.06 -8.24 -0.61
C GLU A 186 -15.52 -8.36 -1.09
N ALA A 187 -16.11 -7.25 -1.51
CA ALA A 187 -17.47 -7.24 -2.03
C ALA A 187 -17.56 -7.73 -3.49
N LEU A 188 -16.70 -7.24 -4.39
CA LEU A 188 -16.75 -7.58 -5.81
C LEU A 188 -16.60 -9.07 -6.10
N TRP A 189 -15.82 -9.76 -5.26
CA TRP A 189 -15.54 -11.19 -5.41
C TRP A 189 -16.19 -12.04 -4.32
N LEU A 190 -17.25 -11.49 -3.68
CA LEU A 190 -18.05 -12.19 -2.68
C LEU A 190 -18.94 -13.21 -3.37
N ASP A 191 -18.85 -14.44 -2.92
CA ASP A 191 -19.64 -15.56 -3.40
C ASP A 191 -20.86 -15.78 -2.49
N TRP A 192 -21.98 -16.20 -3.06
CA TRP A 192 -23.22 -16.47 -2.34
C TRP A 192 -23.08 -17.49 -1.21
N ARG A 193 -22.18 -18.47 -1.33
CA ARG A 193 -21.90 -19.46 -0.26
C ARG A 193 -21.40 -18.83 1.05
N HIS A 194 -20.95 -17.56 1.01
CA HIS A 194 -20.49 -16.83 2.18
C HIS A 194 -21.57 -15.95 2.82
N ILE A 195 -22.81 -16.01 2.30
CA ILE A 195 -23.95 -15.21 2.79
C ILE A 195 -25.00 -16.14 3.36
N ASP A 196 -25.39 -15.89 4.60
CA ASP A 196 -26.54 -16.47 5.25
C ASP A 196 -27.61 -15.39 5.43
N LEU A 197 -28.57 -15.35 4.50
CA LEU A 197 -29.67 -14.37 4.56
C LEU A 197 -30.63 -14.65 5.72
N ALA A 198 -30.81 -15.92 6.12
CA ALA A 198 -31.72 -16.28 7.21
C ALA A 198 -31.17 -15.80 8.56
N ARG A 199 -29.85 -15.89 8.75
CA ARG A 199 -29.18 -15.39 9.95
C ARG A 199 -28.70 -13.94 9.80
N ALA A 200 -28.96 -13.31 8.68
CA ALA A 200 -28.50 -11.97 8.35
C ALA A 200 -26.99 -11.80 8.57
N HIS A 201 -26.18 -12.66 7.97
CA HIS A 201 -24.74 -12.69 8.21
C HIS A 201 -23.93 -12.89 6.92
N VAL A 202 -22.75 -12.30 6.85
CA VAL A 202 -21.76 -12.53 5.79
C VAL A 202 -20.42 -12.91 6.40
N VAL A 203 -19.71 -13.86 5.78
CA VAL A 203 -18.36 -14.24 6.15
C VAL A 203 -17.41 -13.81 5.02
N PHE A 204 -16.46 -12.94 5.34
CA PHE A 204 -15.36 -12.64 4.44
C PHE A 204 -14.25 -13.66 4.71
N PRO A 205 -13.91 -14.52 3.74
CA PRO A 205 -12.83 -15.49 3.91
C PRO A 205 -11.49 -14.77 4.08
N LYS A 206 -10.47 -15.53 4.48
CA LYS A 206 -9.12 -15.00 4.71
C LYS A 206 -8.65 -14.18 3.51
N THR A 207 -8.39 -12.91 3.75
CA THR A 207 -7.89 -11.97 2.75
C THR A 207 -6.37 -11.86 2.83
N LYS A 208 -5.72 -11.29 1.81
CA LYS A 208 -4.26 -11.08 1.74
C LYS A 208 -3.64 -10.55 3.04
N ASN A 209 -4.41 -9.81 3.83
CA ASN A 209 -3.92 -9.09 5.01
C ASN A 209 -4.59 -9.51 6.33
N GLY A 210 -5.48 -10.51 6.36
CA GLY A 210 -6.27 -10.75 7.54
C GLY A 210 -6.79 -12.17 7.72
N GLU A 211 -7.33 -12.38 8.89
CA GLU A 211 -8.12 -13.53 9.26
C GLU A 211 -9.51 -13.43 8.63
N ALA A 212 -10.19 -14.57 8.49
CA ALA A 212 -11.60 -14.59 8.13
C ALA A 212 -12.42 -13.81 9.18
N ARG A 213 -13.40 -13.04 8.75
CA ARG A 213 -14.29 -12.33 9.66
C ARG A 213 -15.76 -12.44 9.25
N GLY A 214 -16.62 -12.57 10.25
CA GLY A 214 -18.05 -12.48 10.09
C GLY A 214 -18.55 -11.06 10.36
N VAL A 215 -19.53 -10.61 9.58
CA VAL A 215 -20.19 -9.31 9.76
C VAL A 215 -21.70 -9.49 9.72
N PRO A 216 -22.46 -9.06 10.74
CA PRO A 216 -23.91 -9.02 10.69
C PRO A 216 -24.40 -8.09 9.57
N LEU A 217 -25.47 -8.48 8.88
CA LEU A 217 -26.04 -7.67 7.81
C LEU A 217 -27.18 -6.79 8.35
N HIS A 218 -27.08 -5.50 8.06
CA HIS A 218 -28.18 -4.59 8.28
C HIS A 218 -29.41 -4.97 7.43
N GLN A 219 -30.64 -4.79 7.92
CA GLN A 219 -31.87 -5.17 7.24
C GLN A 219 -31.96 -4.65 5.79
N ARG A 220 -31.46 -3.44 5.55
CA ARG A 220 -31.42 -2.86 4.19
C ARG A 220 -30.56 -3.70 3.23
N VAL A 221 -29.48 -4.28 3.71
CA VAL A 221 -28.62 -5.20 2.92
C VAL A 221 -29.33 -6.51 2.66
N VAL A 222 -29.94 -7.10 3.70
CA VAL A 222 -30.72 -8.36 3.59
C VAL A 222 -31.79 -8.21 2.53
N THR A 223 -32.62 -7.18 2.61
CA THR A 223 -33.69 -6.91 1.64
C THR A 223 -33.11 -6.69 0.23
N THR A 224 -31.99 -5.94 0.12
CA THR A 224 -31.34 -5.68 -1.17
C THR A 224 -30.83 -6.98 -1.81
N LEU A 225 -30.17 -7.81 -1.04
CA LEU A 225 -29.64 -9.09 -1.52
C LEU A 225 -30.77 -10.09 -1.83
N ALA A 226 -31.83 -10.12 -1.01
CA ALA A 226 -33.00 -10.97 -1.25
C ALA A 226 -33.70 -10.67 -2.59
N ASN A 227 -33.60 -9.44 -3.08
CA ASN A 227 -34.18 -9.02 -4.36
C ASN A 227 -33.30 -9.29 -5.59
N LEU A 228 -32.08 -9.80 -5.41
CA LEU A 228 -31.25 -10.24 -6.54
C LEU A 228 -31.84 -11.54 -7.12
N THR A 229 -31.78 -11.68 -8.45
CA THR A 229 -32.44 -12.79 -9.17
C THR A 229 -31.58 -14.05 -9.23
N HIS A 230 -30.27 -13.96 -8.96
CA HIS A 230 -29.36 -15.10 -8.96
C HIS A 230 -28.86 -15.42 -7.53
N ARG A 231 -28.48 -16.68 -7.32
CA ARG A 231 -28.01 -17.20 -6.01
C ARG A 231 -26.74 -18.06 -6.12
N GLU A 232 -26.08 -18.02 -7.25
CA GLU A 232 -24.89 -18.82 -7.53
C GLU A 232 -23.70 -17.90 -7.84
N ASP A 233 -22.51 -18.36 -7.51
CA ASP A 233 -21.23 -17.70 -7.72
C ASP A 233 -21.13 -16.29 -7.08
N GLU A 234 -20.59 -15.31 -7.79
CA GLU A 234 -20.42 -13.96 -7.28
C GLU A 234 -21.75 -13.21 -7.12
N VAL A 235 -21.90 -12.58 -5.95
CA VAL A 235 -23.11 -11.83 -5.56
C VAL A 235 -23.32 -10.60 -6.44
N PHE A 236 -22.25 -9.88 -6.75
CA PHE A 236 -22.29 -8.64 -7.52
C PHE A 236 -21.72 -8.87 -8.92
N ARG A 237 -22.49 -8.51 -9.92
CA ARG A 237 -22.15 -8.72 -11.32
C ARG A 237 -22.14 -7.42 -12.11
N ARG A 238 -21.43 -7.41 -13.21
CA ARG A 238 -21.36 -6.32 -14.18
C ARG A 238 -22.72 -6.15 -14.90
N PRO A 239 -22.90 -5.04 -15.68
CA PRO A 239 -24.14 -4.82 -16.44
C PRO A 239 -24.49 -5.95 -17.43
N ASP A 240 -23.48 -6.64 -17.94
CA ASP A 240 -23.61 -7.79 -18.85
C ASP A 240 -23.93 -9.11 -18.15
N GLY A 241 -24.07 -9.09 -16.82
CA GLY A 241 -24.36 -10.28 -16.00
C GLY A 241 -23.14 -11.12 -15.64
N LEU A 242 -21.95 -10.77 -16.16
CA LEU A 242 -20.70 -11.48 -15.85
C LEU A 242 -20.10 -11.02 -14.52
N PRO A 243 -19.29 -11.85 -13.86
CA PRO A 243 -18.55 -11.43 -12.67
C PRO A 243 -17.52 -10.33 -13.00
N TYR A 244 -17.13 -9.57 -11.99
CA TYR A 244 -16.03 -8.63 -12.11
C TYR A 244 -14.69 -9.39 -12.18
N ASP A 245 -13.81 -8.97 -13.10
CA ASP A 245 -12.52 -9.61 -13.29
C ASP A 245 -11.68 -9.53 -12.01
N ARG A 246 -11.07 -10.66 -11.64
CA ARG A 246 -10.10 -10.71 -10.54
C ARG A 246 -8.75 -10.22 -11.04
N PRO A 247 -7.94 -9.57 -10.18
CA PRO A 247 -6.56 -9.27 -10.53
C PRO A 247 -5.83 -10.56 -10.90
N ASN A 248 -5.11 -10.55 -12.03
CA ASN A 248 -4.23 -11.66 -12.37
C ASN A 248 -2.93 -11.53 -11.56
N PRO A 249 -2.59 -12.50 -10.67
CA PRO A 249 -1.35 -12.43 -9.90
C PRO A 249 -0.08 -12.50 -10.74
N GLU A 250 -0.18 -13.08 -11.95
CA GLU A 250 0.94 -13.26 -12.89
C GLU A 250 1.13 -12.06 -13.82
N ALA A 251 0.07 -11.34 -14.12
CA ALA A 251 0.15 -10.05 -14.79
C ALA A 251 0.45 -8.96 -13.74
N ASP A 252 1.23 -7.98 -14.11
CA ASP A 252 1.44 -6.75 -13.30
C ASP A 252 0.14 -5.91 -13.23
N ASP A 253 -1.02 -6.59 -13.06
CA ASP A 253 -2.34 -5.96 -12.93
C ASP A 253 -2.46 -5.34 -11.54
N ASP A 254 -2.01 -4.09 -11.44
CA ASP A 254 -2.08 -3.25 -10.25
C ASP A 254 -3.46 -2.58 -10.08
N THR A 255 -4.44 -2.99 -10.88
CA THR A 255 -5.76 -2.39 -10.89
C THR A 255 -6.48 -2.69 -9.57
N SER A 256 -6.72 -1.67 -8.77
CA SER A 256 -7.50 -1.84 -7.54
C SER A 256 -8.93 -2.24 -7.85
N ALA A 257 -9.56 -3.01 -6.96
CA ALA A 257 -10.96 -3.38 -7.10
C ALA A 257 -11.89 -2.17 -7.29
N GLY A 258 -11.60 -1.05 -6.61
CA GLY A 258 -12.34 0.20 -6.76
C GLY A 258 -12.27 0.79 -8.17
N THR A 259 -11.17 0.59 -8.89
CA THR A 259 -11.00 1.05 -10.28
C THR A 259 -11.98 0.34 -11.22
N ARG A 260 -12.31 -0.92 -10.99
CA ARG A 260 -13.23 -1.71 -11.82
C ARG A 260 -14.65 -1.16 -11.83
N ILE A 261 -15.05 -0.48 -10.78
CA ILE A 261 -16.37 0.18 -10.66
C ILE A 261 -16.29 1.71 -10.78
N ALA A 262 -15.09 2.27 -10.92
CA ALA A 262 -14.86 3.72 -10.81
C ALA A 262 -15.71 4.53 -11.79
N THR A 263 -15.83 4.10 -13.04
CA THR A 263 -16.62 4.82 -14.06
C THR A 263 -18.09 4.89 -13.68
N ALA A 264 -18.71 3.77 -13.31
CA ALA A 264 -20.11 3.71 -12.91
C ALA A 264 -20.34 4.46 -11.59
N PHE A 265 -19.41 4.31 -10.63
CA PHE A 265 -19.47 4.96 -9.33
C PHE A 265 -19.33 6.49 -9.43
N ASN A 266 -18.33 6.98 -10.18
CA ASN A 266 -18.13 8.41 -10.42
C ASN A 266 -19.33 9.02 -11.17
N GLY A 267 -19.93 8.27 -12.09
CA GLY A 267 -21.17 8.65 -12.76
C GLY A 267 -22.33 8.81 -11.78
N ALA A 268 -22.46 7.90 -10.81
CA ALA A 268 -23.48 7.98 -9.76
C ALA A 268 -23.22 9.18 -8.82
N CYS A 269 -21.98 9.38 -8.36
CA CYS A 269 -21.60 10.55 -7.54
C CYS A 269 -21.94 11.88 -8.23
N ARG A 270 -21.64 12.00 -9.54
CA ARG A 270 -21.96 13.20 -10.32
C ARG A 270 -23.48 13.47 -10.38
N ARG A 271 -24.30 12.43 -10.63
CA ARG A 271 -25.78 12.56 -10.62
C ARG A 271 -26.32 12.92 -9.24
N ALA A 272 -25.71 12.38 -8.19
CA ALA A 272 -26.06 12.66 -6.79
C ALA A 272 -25.53 14.02 -6.29
N LYS A 273 -24.76 14.76 -7.10
CA LYS A 273 -24.05 16.00 -6.72
C LYS A 273 -23.13 15.81 -5.51
N ILE A 274 -22.42 14.69 -5.49
CA ILE A 274 -21.41 14.35 -4.47
C ILE A 274 -20.04 14.50 -5.11
N THR A 275 -19.19 15.30 -4.49
CA THR A 275 -17.81 15.56 -4.91
C THR A 275 -16.82 14.86 -4.00
N ASP A 276 -15.63 14.55 -4.53
CA ASP A 276 -14.50 13.99 -3.77
C ASP A 276 -14.91 12.76 -2.94
N PHE A 277 -15.56 11.79 -3.59
CA PHE A 277 -16.01 10.56 -2.96
C PHE A 277 -15.71 9.35 -3.86
N HIS A 278 -14.99 8.36 -3.31
CA HIS A 278 -14.46 7.20 -4.00
C HIS A 278 -15.05 5.90 -3.42
N PRO A 279 -14.96 4.76 -4.10
CA PRO A 279 -15.51 3.50 -3.58
C PRO A 279 -15.00 3.12 -2.18
N HIS A 280 -13.76 3.47 -1.82
CA HIS A 280 -13.22 3.18 -0.49
C HIS A 280 -13.85 4.04 0.61
N ASP A 281 -14.35 5.21 0.27
CA ASP A 281 -14.99 6.14 1.23
C ASP A 281 -16.34 5.62 1.73
N CYS A 282 -16.96 4.64 1.02
CA CYS A 282 -18.10 3.90 1.56
C CYS A 282 -17.73 3.20 2.88
N ARG A 283 -16.51 2.65 2.97
CA ARG A 283 -16.02 2.03 4.20
C ARG A 283 -15.71 3.06 5.27
N HIS A 284 -15.21 4.24 4.91
CA HIS A 284 -15.05 5.36 5.84
C HIS A 284 -16.42 5.82 6.38
N THR A 285 -17.41 5.91 5.50
CA THR A 285 -18.80 6.23 5.88
C THR A 285 -19.37 5.24 6.87
N TRP A 286 -19.27 3.92 6.57
CA TRP A 286 -19.70 2.88 7.50
C TRP A 286 -19.00 2.96 8.86
N ALA A 287 -17.68 3.16 8.85
CA ALA A 287 -16.90 3.22 10.08
C ALA A 287 -17.29 4.41 10.95
N THR A 288 -17.50 5.58 10.33
CA THR A 288 -17.96 6.79 11.01
C THR A 288 -19.36 6.58 11.59
N TRP A 289 -20.32 6.07 10.79
CA TRP A 289 -21.67 5.79 11.27
C TRP A 289 -21.69 4.76 12.39
N HIS A 290 -20.92 3.67 12.24
CA HIS A 290 -20.84 2.61 13.27
C HIS A 290 -20.30 3.17 14.58
N TYR A 291 -19.22 3.95 14.51
CA TYR A 291 -18.65 4.56 15.71
C TYR A 291 -19.61 5.55 16.36
N TRP A 292 -20.28 6.39 15.59
CA TRP A 292 -21.25 7.34 16.14
C TRP A 292 -22.42 6.66 16.82
N ALA A 293 -22.92 5.57 16.24
CA ALA A 293 -24.03 4.83 16.81
C ALA A 293 -23.65 4.04 18.08
N ASN A 294 -22.45 3.48 18.15
CA ASN A 294 -22.13 2.46 19.16
C ASN A 294 -21.01 2.88 20.13
N ARG A 295 -20.17 3.85 19.78
CA ARG A 295 -18.98 4.28 20.57
C ARG A 295 -18.01 3.15 20.93
N ASP A 296 -18.03 2.05 20.23
CA ASP A 296 -17.20 0.87 20.47
C ASP A 296 -16.13 0.71 19.35
N LEU A 297 -14.91 1.19 19.66
CA LEU A 297 -13.75 1.04 18.76
C LEU A 297 -13.31 -0.43 18.63
N GLY A 298 -13.54 -1.25 19.67
CA GLY A 298 -13.20 -2.67 19.66
C GLY A 298 -14.09 -3.43 18.69
N ALA A 299 -15.41 -3.21 18.73
CA ALA A 299 -16.36 -3.76 17.77
C ALA A 299 -16.06 -3.26 16.35
N LEU A 300 -15.83 -1.94 16.18
CA LEU A 300 -15.47 -1.36 14.90
C LEU A 300 -14.22 -2.02 14.31
N LYS A 301 -13.16 -2.19 15.11
CA LYS A 301 -11.92 -2.85 14.70
C LYS A 301 -12.16 -4.28 14.23
N ARG A 302 -12.89 -5.09 15.02
CA ARG A 302 -13.20 -6.49 14.69
C ARG A 302 -14.03 -6.60 13.42
N LEU A 303 -15.17 -5.92 13.36
CA LEU A 303 -16.08 -5.98 12.20
C LEU A 303 -15.44 -5.45 10.93
N GLY A 304 -14.65 -4.37 11.01
CA GLY A 304 -13.91 -3.81 9.88
C GLY A 304 -12.66 -4.61 9.50
N GLY A 305 -12.13 -5.47 10.38
CA GLY A 305 -10.90 -6.22 10.13
C GLY A 305 -9.66 -5.32 10.05
N TRP A 306 -9.53 -4.36 10.97
CA TRP A 306 -8.33 -3.55 11.15
C TRP A 306 -7.38 -4.21 12.13
N LYS A 307 -6.07 -4.18 11.83
CA LYS A 307 -5.03 -4.81 12.65
C LYS A 307 -4.61 -3.98 13.86
N SER A 308 -4.71 -2.66 13.78
CA SER A 308 -4.26 -1.77 14.85
C SER A 308 -5.32 -0.75 15.25
N ASP A 309 -5.29 -0.35 16.50
CA ASP A 309 -6.20 0.67 17.06
C ASP A 309 -5.95 2.04 16.41
N ARG A 310 -4.72 2.36 16.04
CA ARG A 310 -4.37 3.59 15.31
C ARG A 310 -5.21 3.76 14.02
N MET A 311 -5.54 2.66 13.34
CA MET A 311 -6.33 2.71 12.10
C MET A 311 -7.80 3.06 12.36
N VAL A 312 -8.34 2.77 13.53
CA VAL A 312 -9.74 3.05 13.88
C VAL A 312 -9.90 4.34 14.67
N LEU A 313 -8.86 4.79 15.37
CA LEU A 313 -8.88 6.05 16.14
C LEU A 313 -9.19 7.27 15.26
N ARG A 314 -8.87 7.24 13.97
CA ARG A 314 -9.23 8.31 13.02
C ARG A 314 -10.73 8.59 12.93
N TYR A 315 -11.58 7.60 13.26
CA TYR A 315 -13.05 7.77 13.28
C TYR A 315 -13.55 8.34 14.60
N ALA A 316 -12.74 8.26 15.67
CA ALA A 316 -13.09 8.80 16.99
C ALA A 316 -13.07 10.32 17.05
N HIS A 317 -12.36 10.99 16.11
CA HIS A 317 -12.15 12.44 16.12
C HIS A 317 -13.08 13.20 15.17
N THR A 318 -14.07 12.55 14.57
CA THR A 318 -14.84 13.11 13.46
C THR A 318 -16.02 13.99 13.87
N ASN A 319 -16.39 14.05 15.15
CA ASN A 319 -17.50 14.86 15.60
C ASN A 319 -17.24 15.54 16.95
N VAL A 320 -16.92 16.83 16.91
CA VAL A 320 -16.67 17.65 18.11
C VAL A 320 -17.98 17.98 18.86
N ASP A 321 -19.09 18.14 18.12
CA ASP A 321 -20.38 18.53 18.68
C ASP A 321 -20.97 17.48 19.65
N GLU A 322 -20.53 16.21 19.49
CA GLU A 322 -20.97 15.12 20.39
C GLU A 322 -20.43 15.23 21.80
N HIS A 323 -19.37 15.98 22.01
CA HIS A 323 -18.78 16.18 23.34
C HIS A 323 -19.39 17.41 24.05
N LYS A 324 -20.29 18.15 23.40
CA LYS A 324 -20.91 19.31 24.00
C LYS A 324 -21.54 18.99 25.36
N HIS A 325 -22.31 17.92 25.45
CA HIS A 325 -22.93 17.47 26.70
C HIS A 325 -21.93 17.10 27.80
N THR A 326 -20.70 16.74 27.46
CA THR A 326 -19.65 16.45 28.45
C THR A 326 -19.04 17.75 28.98
N ILE A 327 -18.95 18.77 28.12
CA ILE A 327 -18.50 20.09 28.51
C ILE A 327 -19.56 20.79 29.37
N ASP A 328 -20.84 20.65 29.04
CA ASP A 328 -21.96 21.23 29.81
C ASP A 328 -22.08 20.64 31.23
N ARG A 329 -21.45 19.49 31.49
CA ARG A 329 -21.37 18.86 32.82
C ARG A 329 -20.19 19.33 33.69
N LEU A 330 -19.33 20.18 33.17
CA LEU A 330 -18.22 20.72 33.95
C LEU A 330 -18.76 21.64 35.07
N PRO A 331 -18.10 21.69 36.23
CA PRO A 331 -18.51 22.60 37.30
C PRO A 331 -18.55 24.06 36.81
N GLY A 332 -19.66 24.77 37.09
CA GLY A 332 -19.87 26.17 36.64
C GLY A 332 -20.82 26.35 35.48
N GLY A 333 -21.32 25.26 34.82
CA GLY A 333 -22.28 25.34 33.71
C GLY A 333 -23.69 25.84 34.13
N ASN A 334 -24.06 25.79 35.42
CA ASN A 334 -25.38 26.20 35.92
C ASN A 334 -25.27 27.41 36.88
N LEU A 335 -24.64 28.49 36.47
CA LEU A 335 -24.61 29.74 37.28
C LEU A 335 -25.89 30.59 37.12
N GLY A 336 -26.98 30.05 36.56
CA GLY A 336 -28.19 30.81 36.20
C GLY A 336 -29.47 30.54 36.98
N GLU A 337 -29.57 29.54 37.85
CA GLU A 337 -30.87 29.16 38.46
C GLU A 337 -30.96 29.00 39.97
N ASN A 338 -30.11 29.61 40.80
CA ASN A 338 -30.30 29.57 42.25
C ASN A 338 -29.96 30.88 42.93
N GLN A 339 -30.68 31.96 42.61
CA GLN A 339 -30.75 33.17 43.44
C GLN A 339 -32.09 33.86 43.32
N SER A 340 -33.22 33.17 43.55
CA SER A 340 -34.50 33.86 43.64
C SER A 340 -35.51 33.31 44.67
N ASP A 341 -35.13 32.41 45.61
CA ASP A 341 -36.09 31.89 46.58
C ASP A 341 -35.71 32.00 48.08
N GLU A 342 -34.73 32.81 48.48
CA GLU A 342 -34.46 33.02 49.94
C GLU A 342 -34.69 34.46 50.42
N ALA A 343 -35.55 35.25 49.79
CA ALA A 343 -35.86 36.60 50.26
C ALA A 343 -37.37 36.85 50.38
N LYS A 344 -38.12 35.86 50.95
CA LYS A 344 -39.49 36.08 51.41
C LYS A 344 -39.82 35.11 52.56
N THR A 345 -39.26 35.30 53.72
CA THR A 345 -39.85 34.99 55.05
C THR A 345 -38.93 35.52 56.16
N ALA A 346 -39.14 36.80 56.50
CA ALA A 346 -38.88 37.36 57.80
C ALA A 346 -39.83 38.53 58.04
#